data_f9908fafd0ba7b355006c36b826525c7
#
_entry.id   f9908fafd0ba7b355006c36b826525c7
#
_cell.length_a   1.000
_cell.length_b   1.000
_cell.length_c   1.000
_cell.angle_alpha   90.00
_cell.angle_beta   90.00
_cell.angle_gamma   90.00
#
_symmetry.space_group_name_H-M   'P 1'
#
loop_
_entity.id
_entity.type
_entity.pdbx_description
1 polymer ?
#
loop_
_entity_poly.entity_id
_entity_poly.type
_entity_poly.pdbx_seq_one_letter_code
_entity_poly.pdbx_strand_id
1 'polypeptide(L)'
;YKKIFNSRKIIWNKYLKEFSQVKSDKFYLLQNLNVLKKSAYHVFALIFKSLKYRDKYIAFMKKNNIYCYFHYYPLHMSKFGKNFKSNNLNVSENIYNGLVRLPLYPSLTDEELNRIILTSKKFFKLI
;
A
#
# COMPACT_ATOMS: atom_id res chain seq x y z
N TYR A 1 0.85 20.77 -12.94
CA TYR A 1 1.10 19.34 -13.07
C TYR A 1 2.50 18.94 -12.61
N LYS A 2 3.59 19.54 -13.14
CA LYS A 2 4.99 19.20 -12.81
C LYS A 2 5.30 19.24 -11.32
N LYS A 3 4.83 20.26 -10.58
CA LYS A 3 5.04 20.39 -9.13
C LYS A 3 4.43 19.24 -8.35
N ILE A 4 3.18 18.90 -8.62
CA ILE A 4 2.46 17.78 -7.99
C ILE A 4 3.15 16.45 -8.29
N PHE A 5 3.54 16.22 -9.54
CA PHE A 5 4.25 15.03 -9.96
C PHE A 5 5.58 14.86 -9.23
N ASN A 6 6.39 15.92 -9.15
CA ASN A 6 7.69 15.88 -8.50
C ASN A 6 7.58 15.63 -6.99
N SER A 7 6.65 16.31 -6.30
CA SER A 7 6.41 16.07 -4.87
C SER A 7 6.03 14.62 -4.60
N ARG A 8 5.09 14.05 -5.36
CA ARG A 8 4.70 12.63 -5.23
C ARG A 8 5.86 11.69 -5.52
N LYS A 9 6.68 11.97 -6.52
CA LYS A 9 7.85 11.16 -6.89
C LYS A 9 8.87 11.11 -5.74
N ILE A 10 9.13 12.23 -5.08
CA ILE A 10 10.04 12.31 -3.92
C ILE A 10 9.54 11.42 -2.79
N ILE A 11 8.27 11.59 -2.39
CA ILE A 11 7.64 10.81 -1.32
C ILE A 11 7.67 9.31 -1.66
N TRP A 12 7.28 8.97 -2.89
CA TRP A 12 7.23 7.61 -3.38
C TRP A 12 8.61 6.92 -3.34
N ASN A 13 9.65 7.61 -3.81
CA ASN A 13 11.02 7.10 -3.80
C ASN A 13 11.55 6.91 -2.37
N LYS A 14 11.18 7.78 -1.43
CA LYS A 14 11.54 7.64 -0.03
C LYS A 14 10.88 6.41 0.60
N TYR A 15 9.60 6.19 0.34
CA TYR A 15 8.93 4.94 0.73
C TYR A 15 9.63 3.70 0.15
N LEU A 16 9.93 3.72 -1.15
CA LEU A 16 10.58 2.58 -1.80
C LEU A 16 11.93 2.28 -1.15
N LYS A 17 12.78 3.29 -0.97
CA LYS A 17 14.09 3.16 -0.32
C LYS A 17 13.98 2.54 1.07
N GLU A 18 13.05 3.04 1.88
CA GLU A 18 12.90 2.63 3.28
C GLU A 18 12.29 1.23 3.44
N PHE A 19 11.31 0.88 2.61
CA PHE A 19 10.64 -0.41 2.72
C PHE A 19 11.34 -1.53 1.96
N SER A 20 12.13 -1.25 0.93
CA SER A 20 12.95 -2.26 0.27
C SER A 20 14.06 -2.82 1.17
N GLN A 21 14.43 -2.10 2.22
CA GLN A 21 15.41 -2.54 3.23
C GLN A 21 14.80 -3.41 4.32
N VAL A 22 13.46 -3.47 4.42
CA VAL A 22 12.78 -4.26 5.45
C VAL A 22 12.73 -5.73 5.02
N LYS A 23 13.48 -6.56 5.70
CA LYS A 23 13.42 -8.01 5.52
C LYS A 23 12.20 -8.55 6.25
N SER A 24 11.19 -9.01 5.53
CA SER A 24 10.00 -9.65 6.09
C SER A 24 9.42 -10.63 5.07
N ASP A 25 8.96 -11.76 5.57
CA ASP A 25 8.20 -12.73 4.79
C ASP A 25 6.67 -12.47 4.85
N LYS A 26 6.23 -11.45 5.57
CA LYS A 26 4.81 -11.14 5.81
C LYS A 26 4.22 -10.18 4.79
N PHE A 27 5.06 -9.42 4.09
CA PHE A 27 4.63 -8.52 3.03
C PHE A 27 5.66 -8.42 1.91
N TYR A 28 5.24 -7.89 0.77
CA TYR A 28 6.11 -7.53 -0.35
C TYR A 28 5.68 -6.20 -0.98
N LEU A 29 6.58 -5.63 -1.74
CA LEU A 29 6.31 -4.40 -2.50
C LEU A 29 5.78 -4.77 -3.87
N LEU A 30 4.66 -4.16 -4.28
CA LEU A 30 4.07 -4.39 -5.60
C LEU A 30 4.90 -3.74 -6.73
N GLN A 31 5.87 -2.91 -6.40
CA GLN A 31 6.58 -2.06 -7.33
C GLN A 31 7.57 -2.86 -8.20
N ASN A 32 7.26 -2.98 -9.48
CA ASN A 32 8.22 -3.43 -10.48
C ASN A 32 8.95 -2.20 -11.04
N LEU A 33 10.25 -2.09 -10.76
CA LEU A 33 11.09 -0.95 -11.16
C LEU A 33 11.08 -0.69 -12.67
N ASN A 34 10.89 -1.72 -13.49
CA ASN A 34 10.85 -1.58 -14.94
C ASN A 34 9.59 -0.90 -15.47
N VAL A 35 8.49 -0.97 -14.72
CA VAL A 35 7.21 -0.32 -15.08
C VAL A 35 7.16 1.14 -14.59
N LEU A 36 8.02 1.52 -13.65
CA LEU A 36 7.97 2.81 -12.96
C LEU A 36 8.39 4.00 -13.81
N LYS A 37 9.08 3.79 -14.94
CA LYS A 37 9.48 4.89 -15.85
C LYS A 37 8.30 5.73 -16.35
N LYS A 38 7.08 5.19 -16.32
CA LYS A 38 5.82 5.85 -16.74
C LYS A 38 4.81 6.02 -15.59
N SER A 39 5.24 5.91 -14.33
CA SER A 39 4.35 6.01 -13.18
C SER A 39 3.91 7.44 -12.91
N ALA A 40 2.65 7.62 -12.53
CA ALA A 40 2.13 8.90 -12.02
C ALA A 40 2.46 9.13 -10.52
N TYR A 41 3.09 8.19 -9.86
CA TYR A 41 3.45 8.22 -8.43
C TYR A 41 2.29 8.59 -7.50
N HIS A 42 1.07 8.17 -7.83
CA HIS A 42 -0.13 8.55 -7.08
C HIS A 42 -0.50 7.55 -5.97
N VAL A 43 0.08 6.36 -5.99
CA VAL A 43 -0.13 5.29 -5.01
C VAL A 43 1.20 4.68 -4.61
N PHE A 44 1.39 4.47 -3.32
CA PHE A 44 2.38 3.54 -2.79
C PHE A 44 1.66 2.45 -2.01
N ALA A 45 1.90 1.19 -2.36
CA ALA A 45 1.19 0.06 -1.77
C ALA A 45 2.15 -0.99 -1.20
N LEU A 46 1.75 -1.54 -0.06
CA LEU A 46 2.30 -2.76 0.53
C LEU A 46 1.31 -3.88 0.29
N ILE A 47 1.80 -5.09 0.01
CA ILE A 47 0.96 -6.28 -0.12
C ILE A 47 1.32 -7.26 0.99
N PHE A 48 0.44 -7.40 1.97
CA PHE A 48 0.56 -8.41 3.01
C PHE A 48 0.17 -9.80 2.49
N LYS A 49 0.81 -10.84 3.00
CA LYS A 49 0.52 -12.23 2.59
C LYS A 49 -0.82 -12.76 3.12
N SER A 50 -1.50 -12.03 4.00
CA SER A 50 -2.83 -12.42 4.47
C SER A 50 -3.67 -11.21 4.89
N LEU A 51 -4.98 -11.38 4.79
CA LEU A 51 -5.99 -10.45 5.28
C LEU A 51 -5.76 -10.08 6.76
N LYS A 52 -5.41 -11.08 7.57
CA LYS A 52 -5.12 -10.89 9.00
C LYS A 52 -3.98 -9.91 9.26
N TYR A 53 -2.87 -10.00 8.52
CA TYR A 53 -1.75 -9.07 8.66
C TYR A 53 -2.09 -7.69 8.15
N ARG A 54 -2.81 -7.60 7.02
CA ARG A 54 -3.30 -6.34 6.48
C ARG A 54 -4.17 -5.59 7.49
N ASP A 55 -5.16 -6.26 8.06
CA ASP A 55 -6.11 -5.64 8.99
C ASP A 55 -5.42 -5.24 10.31
N LYS A 56 -4.52 -6.07 10.82
CA LYS A 56 -3.68 -5.70 11.97
C LYS A 56 -2.82 -4.46 11.68
N TYR A 57 -2.23 -4.37 10.50
CA TYR A 57 -1.44 -3.21 10.10
C TYR A 57 -2.29 -1.93 10.04
N ILE A 58 -3.44 -1.98 9.36
CA ILE A 58 -4.35 -0.84 9.27
C ILE A 58 -4.80 -0.39 10.67
N ALA A 59 -5.17 -1.32 11.54
CA ALA A 59 -5.58 -1.03 12.92
C ALA A 59 -4.43 -0.41 13.73
N PHE A 60 -3.21 -0.94 13.59
CA PHE A 60 -2.02 -0.40 14.26
C PHE A 60 -1.70 1.02 13.80
N MET A 61 -1.71 1.28 12.49
CA MET A 61 -1.49 2.61 11.93
C MET A 61 -2.56 3.59 12.40
N LYS A 62 -3.83 3.18 12.41
CA LYS A 62 -4.95 4.00 12.92
C LYS A 62 -4.79 4.37 14.40
N LYS A 63 -4.33 3.46 15.26
CA LYS A 63 -4.02 3.75 16.67
C LYS A 63 -2.92 4.82 16.82
N ASN A 64 -2.08 4.98 15.81
CA ASN A 64 -1.04 6.00 15.75
C ASN A 64 -1.47 7.24 14.94
N ASN A 65 -2.77 7.45 14.70
CA ASN A 65 -3.34 8.53 13.90
C ASN A 65 -2.77 8.61 12.48
N ILE A 66 -2.52 7.44 11.87
CA ILE A 66 -2.10 7.32 10.46
C ILE A 66 -3.15 6.50 9.73
N TYR A 67 -3.79 7.09 8.73
CA TYR A 67 -4.90 6.47 8.01
C TYR A 67 -4.40 5.81 6.73
N CYS A 68 -4.35 4.47 6.75
CA CYS A 68 -4.04 3.63 5.59
C CYS A 68 -5.31 2.92 5.12
N TYR A 69 -5.43 2.68 3.82
CA TYR A 69 -6.63 2.10 3.23
C TYR A 69 -6.30 0.95 2.30
N PHE A 70 -7.21 -0.03 2.21
CA PHE A 70 -7.21 -1.00 1.12
C PHE A 70 -8.02 -0.47 -0.06
N HIS A 71 -7.75 -0.93 -1.29
CA HIS A 71 -8.49 -0.62 -2.52
C HIS A 71 -8.32 -1.76 -3.53
N TYR A 72 -9.36 -2.23 -4.14
CA TYR A 72 -10.80 -2.03 -3.89
C TYR A 72 -11.41 -3.38 -3.61
N TYR A 73 -12.65 -3.40 -3.10
CA TYR A 73 -13.41 -4.65 -3.02
C TYR A 73 -13.63 -5.19 -4.43
N PRO A 74 -13.23 -6.43 -4.75
CA PRO A 74 -13.35 -6.96 -6.11
C PRO A 74 -14.81 -7.01 -6.56
N LEU A 75 -15.08 -6.48 -7.76
CA LEU A 75 -16.46 -6.36 -8.27
C LEU A 75 -17.18 -7.71 -8.33
N HIS A 76 -16.51 -8.78 -8.75
CA HIS A 76 -17.08 -10.11 -8.81
C HIS A 76 -17.48 -10.69 -7.43
N MET A 77 -16.90 -10.19 -6.34
CA MET A 77 -17.26 -10.56 -4.97
C MET A 77 -18.43 -9.73 -4.42
N SER A 78 -18.79 -8.63 -5.07
CA SER A 78 -19.89 -7.78 -4.64
C SER A 78 -21.24 -8.51 -4.78
N LYS A 79 -22.25 -8.01 -4.02
CA LYS A 79 -23.61 -8.58 -4.10
C LYS A 79 -24.14 -8.63 -5.54
N PHE A 80 -23.88 -7.57 -6.32
CA PHE A 80 -24.29 -7.51 -7.73
C PHE A 80 -23.38 -8.36 -8.63
N GLY A 81 -22.07 -8.29 -8.44
CA GLY A 81 -21.09 -8.99 -9.27
C GLY A 81 -21.20 -10.52 -9.23
N LYS A 82 -21.68 -11.08 -8.11
CA LYS A 82 -21.92 -12.54 -7.98
C LYS A 82 -22.96 -13.09 -8.96
N ASN A 83 -23.81 -12.24 -9.55
CA ASN A 83 -24.78 -12.63 -10.56
C ASN A 83 -24.16 -12.90 -11.94
N PHE A 84 -22.89 -12.55 -12.13
CA PHE A 84 -22.19 -12.73 -13.39
C PHE A 84 -21.15 -13.84 -13.28
N LYS A 85 -21.06 -14.69 -14.31
CA LYS A 85 -19.99 -15.70 -14.39
C LYS A 85 -18.64 -14.97 -14.50
N SER A 86 -17.72 -15.31 -13.62
CA SER A 86 -16.32 -14.86 -13.67
C SER A 86 -15.40 -16.05 -13.86
N ASN A 87 -14.32 -15.85 -14.60
CA ASN A 87 -13.20 -16.78 -14.61
C ASN A 87 -12.50 -16.77 -13.25
N ASN A 88 -11.53 -17.64 -13.06
CA ASN A 88 -10.71 -17.65 -11.86
C ASN A 88 -9.99 -16.28 -11.69
N LEU A 89 -10.34 -15.53 -10.66
CA LEU A 89 -9.83 -14.20 -10.33
C LEU A 89 -8.96 -14.20 -9.05
N ASN A 90 -8.34 -15.33 -8.74
CA ASN A 90 -7.52 -15.53 -7.54
C ASN A 90 -6.46 -14.43 -7.36
N VAL A 91 -5.86 -13.93 -8.45
CA VAL A 91 -4.87 -12.84 -8.37
C VAL A 91 -5.51 -11.56 -7.81
N SER A 92 -6.69 -11.19 -8.29
CA SER A 92 -7.43 -10.02 -7.80
C SER A 92 -7.82 -10.16 -6.34
N GLU A 93 -8.25 -11.34 -5.94
CA GLU A 93 -8.63 -11.64 -4.55
C GLU A 93 -7.41 -11.62 -3.61
N ASN A 94 -6.30 -12.22 -4.03
CA ASN A 94 -5.05 -12.22 -3.26
C ASN A 94 -4.52 -10.80 -3.07
N ILE A 95 -4.54 -9.98 -4.12
CA ILE A 95 -4.14 -8.57 -4.03
C ILE A 95 -5.09 -7.80 -3.09
N TYR A 96 -6.41 -7.98 -3.24
CA TYR A 96 -7.39 -7.35 -2.35
C TYR A 96 -7.15 -7.73 -0.88
N ASN A 97 -6.90 -9.01 -0.61
CA ASN A 97 -6.68 -9.50 0.75
C ASN A 97 -5.42 -8.93 1.40
N GLY A 98 -4.43 -8.54 0.62
CA GLY A 98 -3.14 -8.05 1.15
C GLY A 98 -2.88 -6.56 1.00
N LEU A 99 -3.56 -5.88 0.08
CA LEU A 99 -3.20 -4.53 -0.34
C LEU A 99 -3.52 -3.48 0.73
N VAL A 100 -2.51 -2.65 1.03
CA VAL A 100 -2.64 -1.42 1.83
C VAL A 100 -1.97 -0.26 1.10
N ARG A 101 -2.68 0.84 0.96
CA ARG A 101 -2.14 2.10 0.45
C ARG A 101 -1.69 2.97 1.60
N LEU A 102 -0.46 3.46 1.51
CA LEU A 102 0.07 4.46 2.43
C LEU A 102 -0.37 5.87 2.04
N PRO A 103 -0.42 6.81 3.00
CA PRO A 103 -0.66 8.22 2.70
C PRO A 103 0.35 8.74 1.68
N LEU A 104 -0.14 9.30 0.58
CA LEU A 104 0.69 9.89 -0.47
C LEU A 104 -0.06 11.05 -1.13
N TYR A 105 0.32 12.27 -0.78
CA TYR A 105 -0.24 13.51 -1.34
C TYR A 105 0.84 14.60 -1.40
N PRO A 106 0.71 15.60 -2.29
CA PRO A 106 1.79 16.56 -2.56
C PRO A 106 2.25 17.39 -1.37
N SER A 107 1.37 17.63 -0.39
CA SER A 107 1.63 18.45 0.81
C SER A 107 2.08 17.62 2.02
N LEU A 108 2.32 16.31 1.86
CA LEU A 108 2.87 15.48 2.94
C LEU A 108 4.26 15.99 3.32
N THR A 109 4.43 16.41 4.57
CA THR A 109 5.71 16.92 5.06
C THR A 109 6.72 15.81 5.29
N ASP A 110 8.01 16.17 5.36
CA ASP A 110 9.07 15.19 5.67
C ASP A 110 8.90 14.58 7.06
N GLU A 111 8.41 15.34 8.03
CA GLU A 111 8.14 14.87 9.40
C GLU A 111 7.00 13.84 9.40
N GLU A 112 5.90 14.13 8.74
CA GLU A 112 4.77 13.20 8.58
C GLU A 112 5.20 11.93 7.85
N LEU A 113 5.96 12.06 6.77
CA LEU A 113 6.48 10.94 5.99
C LEU A 113 7.40 10.05 6.85
N ASN A 114 8.33 10.65 7.62
CA ASN A 114 9.20 9.93 8.53
C ASN A 114 8.40 9.21 9.62
N ARG A 115 7.40 9.86 10.18
CA ARG A 115 6.50 9.27 11.18
C ARG A 115 5.78 8.05 10.64
N ILE A 116 5.24 8.10 9.41
CA ILE A 116 4.59 6.97 8.75
C ILE A 116 5.57 5.81 8.59
N ILE A 117 6.78 6.09 8.09
CA ILE A 117 7.82 5.09 7.88
C ILE A 117 8.23 4.42 9.19
N LEU A 118 8.54 5.21 10.21
CA LEU A 118 8.98 4.70 11.51
C LEU A 118 7.89 3.88 12.20
N THR A 119 6.64 4.33 12.14
CA THR A 119 5.50 3.60 12.69
C THR A 119 5.29 2.28 11.96
N SER A 120 5.40 2.26 10.63
CA SER A 120 5.34 1.03 9.85
C SER A 120 6.46 0.06 10.22
N LYS A 121 7.70 0.54 10.34
CA LYS A 121 8.85 -0.28 10.75
C LYS A 121 8.68 -0.86 12.17
N LYS A 122 8.06 -0.11 13.09
CA LYS A 122 7.69 -0.66 14.42
C LYS A 122 6.74 -1.84 14.28
N PHE A 123 5.70 -1.71 13.46
CA PHE A 123 4.78 -2.82 13.21
C PHE A 123 5.48 -4.06 12.65
N PHE A 124 6.36 -3.91 11.67
CA PHE A 124 7.07 -5.03 11.06
C PHE A 124 7.99 -5.78 12.02
N LYS A 125 8.43 -5.15 13.11
CA LYS A 125 9.18 -5.82 14.19
C LYS A 125 8.30 -6.63 15.15
N LEU A 126 6.98 -6.42 15.10
CA LEU A 126 6.01 -7.09 15.99
C LEU A 126 5.37 -8.34 15.37
N ILE A 127 5.61 -8.62 14.06
CA ILE A 127 4.94 -9.70 13.33
C ILE A 127 5.91 -10.78 12.80
#